data_5999957e2dc1f5a0cc6473fb28170e39
#
_entry.id   5999957e2dc1f5a0cc6473fb28170e39
#
_cell.length_a   1.000
_cell.length_b   1.000
_cell.length_c   1.000
_cell.angle_alpha   90.00
_cell.angle_beta   90.00
_cell.angle_gamma   90.00
#
_symmetry.space_group_name_H-M   'P 1'
#
loop_
_entity.id
_entity.type
_entity.pdbx_description
1 polymer ?
#
loop_
_entity_poly.entity_id
_entity_poly.type
_entity_poly.pdbx_seq_one_letter_code
_entity_poly.pdbx_strand_id
1 'polypeptide(L)'
;FRKDYYERKGSLSLLFALIVFYCVITALMVTNNIFNVYILPYAMLPIIIRVFLDSRTAFLTHVITILICSITLRYPHEFILTQLAAGLVAIFSLRELSQRSQLFRTALLVILTYAAIYFAFELISENDLSKLNVSMYIYFIINGVLLLFAYPLLFLLEKTFGFTSNVTLVELSNINNDLLRRMSETVPGTFQHSMQVANLAAEAAIRIGAKSQLVRTGALYHDIGKMENPAFFTENQSGVNPHKNLSYEQSAQVVISHVTDGLKLADKHNLPKVIKDFISTHH
;
A
#
# COMPACT_ATOMS: atom_id res chain seq x y z
N PHE A 1 -3.85 -12.67 16.97
CA PHE A 1 -4.13 -11.27 16.66
C PHE A 1 -3.07 -10.41 17.32
N ARG A 2 -2.33 -9.58 16.54
CA ARG A 2 -1.40 -8.59 17.07
C ARG A 2 -2.21 -7.50 17.78
N LYS A 3 -1.85 -7.16 19.03
CA LYS A 3 -2.47 -6.08 19.81
C LYS A 3 -2.50 -4.75 19.07
N ASP A 4 -1.48 -4.51 18.21
CA ASP A 4 -1.29 -3.29 17.41
C ASP A 4 -2.48 -2.95 16.47
N TYR A 5 -3.29 -3.94 16.08
CA TYR A 5 -4.46 -3.70 15.21
C TYR A 5 -5.68 -3.17 15.97
N TYR A 6 -5.82 -3.53 17.27
CA TYR A 6 -6.90 -3.00 18.10
C TYR A 6 -6.66 -1.54 18.51
N GLU A 7 -5.39 -1.15 18.61
CA GLU A 7 -5.01 0.23 18.94
C GLU A 7 -5.21 1.19 17.75
N ARG A 8 -5.19 0.69 16.51
CA ARG A 8 -5.46 1.47 15.30
C ARG A 8 -6.93 1.30 14.87
N LYS A 9 -7.79 2.20 15.34
CA LYS A 9 -9.23 2.23 14.97
C LYS A 9 -9.46 2.11 13.45
N GLY A 10 -8.56 2.66 12.62
CA GLY A 10 -8.62 2.58 11.16
C GLY A 10 -8.50 1.15 10.60
N SER A 11 -7.72 0.26 11.24
CA SER A 11 -7.54 -1.11 10.74
C SER A 11 -8.81 -1.95 10.86
N LEU A 12 -9.48 -1.88 12.01
CA LEU A 12 -10.74 -2.59 12.22
C LEU A 12 -11.86 -2.04 11.33
N SER A 13 -11.97 -0.71 11.22
CA SER A 13 -12.99 -0.09 10.38
C SER A 13 -12.81 -0.44 8.90
N LEU A 14 -11.58 -0.51 8.41
CA LEU A 14 -11.29 -0.96 7.04
C LEU A 14 -11.75 -2.41 6.82
N LEU A 15 -11.40 -3.34 7.73
CA LEU A 15 -11.78 -4.74 7.61
C LEU A 15 -13.30 -4.90 7.57
N PHE A 16 -14.01 -4.30 8.52
CA PHE A 16 -15.47 -4.36 8.57
C PHE A 16 -16.12 -3.71 7.34
N ALA A 17 -15.63 -2.54 6.91
CA ALA A 17 -16.16 -1.86 5.73
C ALA A 17 -16.02 -2.73 4.48
N LEU A 18 -14.88 -3.39 4.28
CA LEU A 18 -14.66 -4.27 3.13
C LEU A 18 -15.54 -5.52 3.19
N ILE A 19 -15.65 -6.18 4.36
CA ILE A 19 -16.52 -7.36 4.51
C ILE A 19 -17.97 -6.99 4.18
N VAL A 20 -18.49 -5.93 4.80
CA VAL A 20 -19.86 -5.47 4.59
C VAL A 20 -20.09 -5.09 3.13
N PHE A 21 -19.15 -4.37 2.52
CA PHE A 21 -19.23 -3.98 1.12
C PHE A 21 -19.40 -5.18 0.19
N TYR A 22 -18.54 -6.21 0.31
CA TYR A 22 -18.63 -7.41 -0.52
C TYR A 22 -19.89 -8.22 -0.25
N CYS A 23 -20.29 -8.36 1.00
CA CYS A 23 -21.52 -9.09 1.36
C CYS A 23 -22.78 -8.39 0.80
N VAL A 24 -22.86 -7.06 0.94
CA VAL A 24 -24.01 -6.29 0.44
C VAL A 24 -24.07 -6.32 -1.09
N ILE A 25 -22.96 -6.08 -1.78
CA ILE A 25 -22.93 -6.14 -3.24
C ILE A 25 -23.29 -7.52 -3.75
N THR A 26 -22.73 -8.59 -3.15
CA THR A 26 -23.07 -9.97 -3.54
C THR A 26 -24.56 -10.23 -3.36
N ALA A 27 -25.14 -9.87 -2.22
CA ALA A 27 -26.55 -10.03 -1.97
C ALA A 27 -27.43 -9.24 -2.97
N LEU A 28 -27.05 -8.00 -3.28
CA LEU A 28 -27.76 -7.18 -4.27
C LEU A 28 -27.67 -7.77 -5.68
N MET A 29 -26.51 -8.27 -6.10
CA MET A 29 -26.32 -8.91 -7.41
C MET A 29 -27.20 -10.16 -7.55
N VAL A 30 -27.24 -11.00 -6.51
CA VAL A 30 -28.04 -12.24 -6.49
C VAL A 30 -29.53 -11.92 -6.46
N THR A 31 -29.98 -11.03 -5.56
CA THR A 31 -31.40 -10.73 -5.38
C THR A 31 -32.01 -10.05 -6.60
N ASN A 32 -31.29 -9.14 -7.22
CA ASN A 32 -31.78 -8.39 -8.37
C ASN A 32 -31.44 -9.02 -9.72
N ASN A 33 -30.65 -10.11 -9.73
CA ASN A 33 -30.21 -10.82 -10.93
C ASN A 33 -29.59 -9.89 -12.01
N ILE A 34 -28.83 -8.87 -11.56
CA ILE A 34 -28.30 -7.80 -12.44
C ILE A 34 -27.09 -8.31 -13.22
N PHE A 35 -26.14 -8.96 -12.53
CA PHE A 35 -24.89 -9.47 -13.10
C PHE A 35 -24.53 -10.82 -12.47
N ASN A 36 -23.67 -11.58 -13.16
CA ASN A 36 -23.09 -12.78 -12.59
C ASN A 36 -22.09 -12.39 -11.48
N VAL A 37 -22.16 -13.07 -10.33
CA VAL A 37 -21.34 -12.80 -9.14
C VAL A 37 -19.82 -12.98 -9.41
N TYR A 38 -19.43 -13.76 -10.40
CA TYR A 38 -18.03 -13.95 -10.81
C TYR A 38 -17.41 -12.72 -11.49
N ILE A 39 -18.19 -11.71 -11.84
CA ILE A 39 -17.68 -10.42 -12.31
C ILE A 39 -17.04 -9.63 -11.17
N LEU A 40 -17.54 -9.78 -9.92
CA LEU A 40 -17.04 -9.05 -8.78
C LEU A 40 -15.62 -9.54 -8.40
N PRO A 41 -14.61 -8.65 -8.34
CA PRO A 41 -13.22 -9.06 -8.08
C PRO A 41 -12.98 -9.32 -6.59
N TYR A 42 -13.43 -10.47 -6.07
CA TYR A 42 -13.21 -10.84 -4.67
C TYR A 42 -11.75 -10.94 -4.28
N ALA A 43 -10.85 -11.29 -5.22
CA ALA A 43 -9.41 -11.30 -5.01
C ALA A 43 -8.82 -9.90 -4.70
N MET A 44 -9.55 -8.82 -4.99
CA MET A 44 -9.15 -7.46 -4.62
C MET A 44 -9.16 -7.26 -3.10
N LEU A 45 -10.08 -7.90 -2.38
CA LEU A 45 -10.19 -7.80 -0.92
C LEU A 45 -8.89 -8.23 -0.20
N PRO A 46 -8.35 -9.45 -0.42
CA PRO A 46 -7.11 -9.85 0.24
C PRO A 46 -5.90 -9.04 -0.26
N ILE A 47 -5.90 -8.53 -1.50
CA ILE A 47 -4.86 -7.62 -1.99
C ILE A 47 -4.83 -6.34 -1.16
N ILE A 48 -5.97 -5.68 -0.99
CA ILE A 48 -6.08 -4.44 -0.20
C ILE A 48 -5.63 -4.67 1.24
N ILE A 49 -6.14 -5.71 1.88
CA ILE A 49 -5.81 -6.00 3.28
C ILE A 49 -4.31 -6.31 3.42
N ARG A 50 -3.72 -7.05 2.50
CA ARG A 50 -2.30 -7.38 2.53
C ARG A 50 -1.40 -6.15 2.39
N VAL A 51 -1.77 -5.20 1.54
CA VAL A 51 -1.01 -3.96 1.34
C VAL A 51 -0.94 -3.12 2.61
N PHE A 52 -2.02 -3.04 3.36
CA PHE A 52 -2.09 -2.21 4.56
C PHE A 52 -1.75 -2.95 5.86
N LEU A 53 -2.03 -4.24 5.93
CA LEU A 53 -1.88 -5.04 7.14
C LEU A 53 -0.88 -6.20 6.92
N ASP A 54 -1.37 -7.44 6.86
CA ASP A 54 -0.54 -8.63 6.67
C ASP A 54 -1.28 -9.75 5.94
N SER A 55 -0.50 -10.76 5.48
CA SER A 55 -1.01 -11.90 4.71
C SER A 55 -1.97 -12.79 5.50
N ARG A 56 -1.76 -12.95 6.82
CA ARG A 56 -2.61 -13.78 7.67
C ARG A 56 -3.99 -13.16 7.82
N THR A 57 -4.03 -11.87 8.12
CA THR A 57 -5.29 -11.11 8.23
C THR A 57 -6.00 -11.07 6.88
N ALA A 58 -5.27 -10.86 5.78
CA ALA A 58 -5.82 -10.89 4.43
C ALA A 58 -6.49 -12.22 4.11
N PHE A 59 -5.83 -13.35 4.40
CA PHE A 59 -6.37 -14.68 4.17
C PHE A 59 -7.61 -14.95 5.03
N LEU A 60 -7.54 -14.71 6.34
CA LEU A 60 -8.67 -14.97 7.24
C LEU A 60 -9.89 -14.13 6.87
N THR A 61 -9.71 -12.84 6.58
CA THR A 61 -10.82 -11.97 6.18
C THR A 61 -11.40 -12.40 4.85
N HIS A 62 -10.57 -12.81 3.88
CA HIS A 62 -11.05 -13.33 2.60
C HIS A 62 -11.89 -14.59 2.78
N VAL A 63 -11.41 -15.56 3.55
CA VAL A 63 -12.16 -16.80 3.85
C VAL A 63 -13.52 -16.48 4.48
N ILE A 64 -13.54 -15.64 5.52
CA ILE A 64 -14.78 -15.26 6.19
C ILE A 64 -15.75 -14.58 5.21
N THR A 65 -15.27 -13.65 4.40
CA THR A 65 -16.11 -12.93 3.43
C THR A 65 -16.69 -13.88 2.40
N ILE A 66 -15.88 -14.79 1.82
CA ILE A 66 -16.35 -15.76 0.83
C ILE A 66 -17.38 -16.71 1.42
N LEU A 67 -17.18 -17.20 2.66
CA LEU A 67 -18.15 -18.06 3.33
C LEU A 67 -19.48 -17.34 3.57
N ILE A 68 -19.47 -16.08 4.00
CA ILE A 68 -20.71 -15.30 4.21
C ILE A 68 -21.40 -15.07 2.84
N CYS A 69 -20.65 -14.63 1.82
CA CYS A 69 -21.22 -14.40 0.48
C CYS A 69 -21.82 -15.68 -0.11
N SER A 70 -21.22 -16.85 0.13
CA SER A 70 -21.67 -18.13 -0.42
C SER A 70 -23.08 -18.54 0.07
N ILE A 71 -23.52 -18.07 1.24
CA ILE A 71 -24.83 -18.39 1.81
C ILE A 71 -25.98 -17.94 0.88
N THR A 72 -25.77 -16.88 0.12
CA THR A 72 -26.80 -16.33 -0.78
C THR A 72 -26.81 -17.01 -2.16
N LEU A 73 -25.88 -17.92 -2.44
CA LEU A 73 -25.67 -18.49 -3.77
C LEU A 73 -26.32 -19.84 -3.94
N ARG A 74 -26.75 -20.13 -5.18
CA ARG A 74 -27.34 -21.43 -5.54
C ARG A 74 -26.31 -22.58 -5.58
N TYR A 75 -25.06 -22.28 -6.00
CA TYR A 75 -23.94 -23.24 -6.11
C TYR A 75 -22.76 -22.79 -5.23
N PRO A 76 -22.90 -22.90 -3.90
CA PRO A 76 -21.90 -22.36 -2.97
C PRO A 76 -20.53 -23.06 -3.08
N HIS A 77 -20.49 -24.37 -3.35
CA HIS A 77 -19.24 -25.16 -3.37
C HIS A 77 -18.29 -24.70 -4.47
N GLU A 78 -18.82 -24.54 -5.69
CA GLU A 78 -18.05 -24.06 -6.84
C GLU A 78 -17.50 -22.65 -6.57
N PHE A 79 -18.35 -21.75 -6.07
CA PHE A 79 -17.97 -20.39 -5.72
C PHE A 79 -16.88 -20.38 -4.65
N ILE A 80 -17.04 -21.13 -3.55
CA ILE A 80 -16.06 -21.15 -2.44
C ILE A 80 -14.69 -21.59 -2.96
N LEU A 81 -14.61 -22.73 -3.65
CA LEU A 81 -13.33 -23.28 -4.13
C LEU A 81 -12.65 -22.32 -5.11
N THR A 82 -13.41 -21.77 -6.05
CA THR A 82 -12.91 -20.87 -7.07
C THR A 82 -12.39 -19.57 -6.44
N GLN A 83 -13.16 -18.94 -5.52
CA GLN A 83 -12.78 -17.69 -4.88
C GLN A 83 -11.62 -17.85 -3.88
N LEU A 84 -11.61 -18.95 -3.10
CA LEU A 84 -10.51 -19.19 -2.16
C LEU A 84 -9.19 -19.42 -2.89
N ALA A 85 -9.18 -20.18 -3.96
CA ALA A 85 -7.97 -20.40 -4.75
C ALA A 85 -7.47 -19.09 -5.41
N ALA A 86 -8.37 -18.31 -6.00
CA ALA A 86 -8.02 -17.04 -6.59
C ALA A 86 -7.47 -16.03 -5.55
N GLY A 87 -8.07 -15.99 -4.35
CA GLY A 87 -7.57 -15.18 -3.25
C GLY A 87 -6.20 -15.61 -2.74
N LEU A 88 -5.95 -16.91 -2.63
CA LEU A 88 -4.63 -17.46 -2.28
C LEU A 88 -3.58 -17.06 -3.31
N VAL A 89 -3.87 -17.25 -4.61
CA VAL A 89 -2.96 -16.85 -5.69
C VAL A 89 -2.69 -15.37 -5.65
N ALA A 90 -3.69 -14.53 -5.41
CA ALA A 90 -3.53 -13.09 -5.25
C ALA A 90 -2.61 -12.75 -4.07
N ILE A 91 -2.78 -13.41 -2.92
CA ILE A 91 -1.93 -13.23 -1.75
C ILE A 91 -0.48 -13.64 -2.04
N PHE A 92 -0.24 -14.78 -2.66
CA PHE A 92 1.11 -15.28 -2.88
C PHE A 92 1.85 -14.58 -4.02
N SER A 93 1.14 -14.18 -5.08
CA SER A 93 1.73 -13.48 -6.22
C SER A 93 2.17 -12.05 -5.88
N LEU A 94 1.53 -11.42 -4.87
CA LEU A 94 1.74 -10.04 -4.50
C LEU A 94 2.49 -9.96 -3.16
N ARG A 95 3.77 -10.30 -3.12
CA ARG A 95 4.56 -10.25 -1.86
C ARG A 95 4.65 -8.86 -1.27
N GLU A 96 5.02 -7.88 -2.07
CA GLU A 96 5.03 -6.45 -1.72
C GLU A 96 4.62 -5.66 -2.95
N LEU A 97 3.55 -4.89 -2.86
CA LEU A 97 3.14 -4.02 -3.95
C LEU A 97 4.05 -2.79 -3.95
N SER A 98 5.05 -2.79 -4.82
CA SER A 98 5.97 -1.67 -5.03
C SER A 98 5.93 -1.14 -6.47
N GLN A 99 5.40 -1.94 -7.41
CA GLN A 99 5.34 -1.59 -8.82
C GLN A 99 3.97 -1.93 -9.42
N ARG A 100 3.48 -1.09 -10.33
CA ARG A 100 2.21 -1.29 -11.05
C ARG A 100 2.18 -2.60 -11.84
N SER A 101 3.31 -3.01 -12.39
CA SER A 101 3.46 -4.26 -13.16
C SER A 101 3.13 -5.53 -12.36
N GLN A 102 3.34 -5.50 -11.05
CA GLN A 102 3.02 -6.62 -10.17
C GLN A 102 1.50 -6.90 -10.13
N LEU A 103 0.68 -5.84 -10.16
CA LEU A 103 -0.78 -5.98 -10.18
C LEU A 103 -1.27 -6.60 -11.48
N PHE A 104 -0.69 -6.24 -12.64
CA PHE A 104 -1.00 -6.87 -13.93
C PHE A 104 -0.70 -8.37 -13.92
N ARG A 105 0.48 -8.73 -13.42
CA ARG A 105 0.86 -10.15 -13.27
C ARG A 105 -0.10 -10.89 -12.35
N THR A 106 -0.48 -10.29 -11.24
CA THR A 106 -1.44 -10.89 -10.29
C THR A 106 -2.80 -11.05 -10.93
N ALA A 107 -3.32 -10.05 -11.65
CA ALA A 107 -4.59 -10.11 -12.35
C ALA A 107 -4.60 -11.26 -13.36
N LEU A 108 -3.54 -11.41 -14.15
CA LEU A 108 -3.41 -12.52 -15.10
C LEU A 108 -3.42 -13.89 -14.41
N LEU A 109 -2.67 -14.04 -13.31
CA LEU A 109 -2.64 -15.29 -12.53
C LEU A 109 -4.01 -15.60 -11.92
N VAL A 110 -4.75 -14.59 -11.46
CA VAL A 110 -6.11 -14.76 -10.94
C VAL A 110 -7.07 -15.22 -12.04
N ILE A 111 -7.04 -14.62 -13.23
CA ILE A 111 -7.85 -15.05 -14.38
C ILE A 111 -7.56 -16.50 -14.72
N LEU A 112 -6.28 -16.88 -14.83
CA LEU A 112 -5.87 -18.25 -15.14
C LEU A 112 -6.32 -19.23 -14.05
N THR A 113 -6.28 -18.83 -12.78
CA THR A 113 -6.76 -19.66 -11.66
C THR A 113 -8.26 -19.89 -11.75
N TYR A 114 -9.05 -18.83 -12.01
CA TYR A 114 -10.49 -18.96 -12.23
C TYR A 114 -10.78 -19.91 -13.38
N ALA A 115 -10.12 -19.70 -14.53
CA ALA A 115 -10.33 -20.52 -15.72
C ALA A 115 -9.99 -22.00 -15.48
N ALA A 116 -8.86 -22.28 -14.82
CA ALA A 116 -8.40 -23.65 -14.56
C ALA A 116 -9.35 -24.39 -13.60
N ILE A 117 -9.79 -23.76 -12.51
CA ILE A 117 -10.68 -24.40 -11.54
C ILE A 117 -12.06 -24.59 -12.14
N TYR A 118 -12.61 -23.60 -12.82
CA TYR A 118 -13.90 -23.69 -13.45
C TYR A 118 -13.92 -24.76 -14.55
N PHE A 119 -12.87 -24.82 -15.37
CA PHE A 119 -12.70 -25.88 -16.36
C PHE A 119 -12.69 -27.28 -15.73
N ALA A 120 -12.01 -27.44 -14.59
CA ALA A 120 -12.03 -28.73 -13.86
C ALA A 120 -13.45 -29.10 -13.38
N PHE A 121 -14.23 -28.11 -12.90
CA PHE A 121 -15.63 -28.33 -12.54
C PHE A 121 -16.50 -28.72 -13.74
N GLU A 122 -16.35 -28.04 -14.87
CA GLU A 122 -17.10 -28.38 -16.10
C GLU A 122 -16.77 -29.80 -16.59
N LEU A 123 -15.50 -30.19 -16.56
CA LEU A 123 -15.11 -31.57 -16.94
C LEU A 123 -15.75 -32.63 -16.05
N ILE A 124 -15.85 -32.39 -14.75
CA ILE A 124 -16.45 -33.30 -13.80
C ILE A 124 -17.98 -33.40 -13.98
N SER A 125 -18.61 -32.24 -14.24
CA SER A 125 -20.07 -32.13 -14.29
C SER A 125 -20.67 -32.59 -15.62
N GLU A 126 -20.08 -32.21 -16.75
CA GLU A 126 -20.70 -32.33 -18.06
C GLU A 126 -20.13 -33.52 -18.88
N ASN A 127 -18.93 -34.02 -18.57
CA ASN A 127 -18.23 -35.08 -19.34
C ASN A 127 -18.17 -34.85 -20.87
N ASP A 128 -18.44 -33.62 -21.35
CA ASP A 128 -18.51 -33.28 -22.76
C ASP A 128 -17.92 -31.89 -23.00
N LEU A 129 -16.77 -31.82 -23.68
CA LEU A 129 -16.07 -30.57 -23.98
C LEU A 129 -16.85 -29.61 -24.90
N SER A 130 -17.88 -30.13 -25.62
CA SER A 130 -18.69 -29.27 -26.51
C SER A 130 -19.68 -28.38 -25.77
N LYS A 131 -19.88 -28.62 -24.49
CA LYS A 131 -20.87 -27.89 -23.65
C LYS A 131 -20.24 -26.84 -22.76
N LEU A 132 -18.97 -26.46 -22.97
CA LEU A 132 -18.27 -25.44 -22.19
C LEU A 132 -19.01 -24.12 -22.20
N ASN A 133 -19.20 -23.54 -21.04
CA ASN A 133 -19.87 -22.25 -20.88
C ASN A 133 -18.90 -21.08 -21.09
N VAL A 134 -18.70 -20.69 -22.35
CA VAL A 134 -17.80 -19.59 -22.75
C VAL A 134 -18.11 -18.28 -22.02
N SER A 135 -19.35 -18.02 -21.66
CA SER A 135 -19.74 -16.79 -20.96
C SER A 135 -19.07 -16.66 -19.60
N MET A 136 -18.79 -17.76 -18.89
CA MET A 136 -18.10 -17.73 -17.60
C MET A 136 -16.66 -17.23 -17.74
N TYR A 137 -15.96 -17.65 -18.79
CA TYR A 137 -14.58 -17.20 -19.05
C TYR A 137 -14.52 -15.70 -19.36
N ILE A 138 -15.55 -15.15 -20.02
CA ILE A 138 -15.67 -13.71 -20.24
C ILE A 138 -15.84 -12.98 -18.89
N TYR A 139 -16.63 -13.52 -17.96
CA TYR A 139 -16.76 -12.92 -16.62
C TYR A 139 -15.43 -12.94 -15.84
N PHE A 140 -14.62 -13.98 -15.98
CA PHE A 140 -13.28 -14.01 -15.37
C PHE A 140 -12.33 -12.97 -15.95
N ILE A 141 -12.40 -12.71 -17.25
CA ILE A 141 -11.62 -11.64 -17.90
C ILE A 141 -12.08 -10.27 -17.37
N ILE A 142 -13.37 -10.02 -17.31
CA ILE A 142 -13.93 -8.76 -16.75
C ILE A 142 -13.49 -8.60 -15.29
N ASN A 143 -13.54 -9.66 -14.48
CA ASN A 143 -13.07 -9.68 -13.10
C ASN A 143 -11.60 -9.26 -13.00
N GLY A 144 -10.73 -9.83 -13.84
CA GLY A 144 -9.31 -9.47 -13.86
C GLY A 144 -9.04 -8.04 -14.28
N VAL A 145 -9.83 -7.50 -15.23
CA VAL A 145 -9.77 -6.08 -15.60
C VAL A 145 -10.20 -5.19 -14.42
N LEU A 146 -11.29 -5.55 -13.75
CA LEU A 146 -11.74 -4.84 -12.56
C LEU A 146 -10.73 -4.91 -11.41
N LEU A 147 -9.97 -6.01 -11.29
CA LEU A 147 -8.92 -6.14 -10.30
C LEU A 147 -7.82 -5.07 -10.44
N LEU A 148 -7.56 -4.58 -11.66
CA LEU A 148 -6.60 -3.50 -11.89
C LEU A 148 -7.01 -2.17 -11.23
N PHE A 149 -8.30 -1.97 -10.99
CA PHE A 149 -8.80 -0.82 -10.23
C PHE A 149 -8.42 -0.87 -8.74
N ALA A 150 -7.82 -1.96 -8.25
CA ALA A 150 -7.24 -2.00 -6.91
C ALA A 150 -6.24 -0.87 -6.69
N TYR A 151 -5.45 -0.50 -7.71
CA TYR A 151 -4.43 0.55 -7.57
C TYR A 151 -5.00 1.94 -7.21
N PRO A 152 -5.92 2.53 -7.99
CA PRO A 152 -6.55 3.78 -7.61
C PRO A 152 -7.38 3.68 -6.33
N LEU A 153 -7.98 2.51 -6.06
CA LEU A 153 -8.72 2.28 -4.82
C LEU A 153 -7.82 2.30 -3.58
N LEU A 154 -6.60 1.76 -3.67
CA LEU A 154 -5.62 1.83 -2.59
C LEU A 154 -5.33 3.29 -2.20
N PHE A 155 -5.13 4.19 -3.16
CA PHE A 155 -4.91 5.61 -2.90
C PHE A 155 -6.10 6.26 -2.17
N LEU A 156 -7.34 5.94 -2.58
CA LEU A 156 -8.55 6.42 -1.92
C LEU A 156 -8.63 5.93 -0.46
N LEU A 157 -8.33 4.65 -0.24
CA LEU A 157 -8.37 4.03 1.08
C LEU A 157 -7.25 4.55 1.99
N GLU A 158 -6.06 4.83 1.47
CA GLU A 158 -4.97 5.49 2.21
C GLU A 158 -5.44 6.82 2.79
N LYS A 159 -6.07 7.65 1.95
CA LYS A 159 -6.56 8.97 2.35
C LYS A 159 -7.70 8.88 3.37
N THR A 160 -8.59 7.90 3.20
CA THR A 160 -9.78 7.76 4.06
C THR A 160 -9.45 7.17 5.44
N PHE A 161 -8.58 6.17 5.48
CA PHE A 161 -8.26 5.42 6.71
C PHE A 161 -6.92 5.83 7.34
N GLY A 162 -6.18 6.75 6.72
CA GLY A 162 -4.91 7.27 7.25
C GLY A 162 -3.77 6.25 7.20
N PHE A 163 -3.80 5.31 6.27
CA PHE A 163 -2.70 4.39 6.02
C PHE A 163 -1.64 5.00 5.08
N THR A 164 -0.48 4.36 5.04
CA THR A 164 0.57 4.64 4.05
C THR A 164 1.06 3.31 3.50
N SER A 165 0.86 3.09 2.21
CA SER A 165 1.30 1.86 1.54
C SER A 165 2.77 1.92 1.14
N ASN A 166 3.34 0.75 0.83
CA ASN A 166 4.68 0.69 0.25
C ASN A 166 4.76 1.39 -1.11
N VAL A 167 3.65 1.46 -1.86
CA VAL A 167 3.61 2.20 -3.15
C VAL A 167 3.88 3.67 -2.92
N THR A 168 3.13 4.30 -2.00
CA THR A 168 3.33 5.71 -1.63
C THR A 168 4.74 5.96 -1.10
N LEU A 169 5.28 5.05 -0.28
CA LEU A 169 6.66 5.17 0.23
C LEU A 169 7.71 5.08 -0.89
N VAL A 170 7.51 4.20 -1.87
CA VAL A 170 8.40 4.09 -3.04
C VAL A 170 8.33 5.34 -3.91
N GLU A 171 7.13 5.86 -4.15
CA GLU A 171 6.94 7.11 -4.90
C GLU A 171 7.59 8.30 -4.19
N LEU A 172 7.46 8.41 -2.87
CA LEU A 172 8.13 9.42 -2.07
C LEU A 172 9.66 9.27 -2.04
N SER A 173 10.17 8.04 -2.12
CA SER A 173 11.63 7.78 -2.16
C SER A 173 12.27 8.05 -3.51
N ASN A 174 11.49 8.41 -4.53
CA ASN A 174 12.02 8.77 -5.83
C ASN A 174 12.75 10.11 -5.75
N ILE A 175 14.04 10.12 -6.07
CA ILE A 175 14.89 11.32 -6.03
C ILE A 175 14.44 12.41 -7.01
N ASN A 176 13.64 12.04 -8.04
CA ASN A 176 13.03 13.00 -8.96
C ASN A 176 11.73 13.62 -8.41
N ASN A 177 11.29 13.23 -7.20
CA ASN A 177 10.20 13.90 -6.51
C ASN A 177 10.56 15.37 -6.29
N ASP A 178 9.61 16.28 -6.50
CA ASP A 178 9.86 17.73 -6.48
C ASP A 178 10.55 18.20 -5.19
N LEU A 179 10.17 17.64 -4.04
CA LEU A 179 10.74 18.05 -2.76
C LEU A 179 12.18 17.55 -2.59
N LEU A 180 12.48 16.29 -2.93
CA LEU A 180 13.83 15.73 -2.87
C LEU A 180 14.74 16.35 -3.91
N ARG A 181 14.23 16.64 -5.12
CA ARG A 181 14.96 17.36 -6.15
C ARG A 181 15.34 18.77 -5.66
N ARG A 182 14.36 19.52 -5.11
CA ARG A 182 14.63 20.84 -4.52
C ARG A 182 15.66 20.75 -3.38
N MET A 183 15.58 19.71 -2.54
CA MET A 183 16.56 19.47 -1.49
C MET A 183 17.97 19.26 -2.06
N SER A 184 18.10 18.48 -3.14
CA SER A 184 19.39 18.23 -3.81
C SER A 184 20.01 19.49 -4.43
N GLU A 185 19.18 20.42 -4.88
CA GLU A 185 19.60 21.70 -5.48
C GLU A 185 19.95 22.75 -4.41
N THR A 186 19.16 22.82 -3.31
CA THR A 186 19.27 23.86 -2.29
C THR A 186 20.29 23.51 -1.20
N VAL A 187 20.32 22.24 -0.77
CA VAL A 187 21.16 21.73 0.33
C VAL A 187 21.82 20.40 -0.06
N PRO A 188 22.74 20.42 -1.04
CA PRO A 188 23.32 19.18 -1.59
C PRO A 188 24.08 18.35 -0.54
N GLY A 189 24.73 18.96 0.44
CA GLY A 189 25.41 18.26 1.53
C GLY A 189 24.41 17.48 2.42
N THR A 190 23.31 18.13 2.84
CA THR A 190 22.24 17.50 3.60
C THR A 190 21.56 16.39 2.78
N PHE A 191 21.34 16.60 1.48
CA PHE A 191 20.74 15.58 0.61
C PHE A 191 21.63 14.32 0.54
N GLN A 192 22.94 14.48 0.35
CA GLN A 192 23.89 13.35 0.34
C GLN A 192 23.92 12.64 1.69
N HIS A 193 23.94 13.38 2.80
CA HIS A 193 23.85 12.83 4.14
C HIS A 193 22.57 11.99 4.31
N SER A 194 21.41 12.55 3.98
CA SER A 194 20.12 11.86 4.08
C SER A 194 20.07 10.61 3.24
N MET A 195 20.67 10.60 2.04
CA MET A 195 20.78 9.41 1.19
C MET A 195 21.63 8.30 1.85
N GLN A 196 22.74 8.66 2.47
CA GLN A 196 23.60 7.68 3.17
C GLN A 196 22.92 7.10 4.40
N VAL A 197 22.30 7.97 5.22
CA VAL A 197 21.52 7.56 6.40
C VAL A 197 20.37 6.66 5.98
N ALA A 198 19.62 7.00 4.92
CA ALA A 198 18.51 6.21 4.39
C ALA A 198 18.95 4.80 3.96
N ASN A 199 20.10 4.68 3.28
CA ASN A 199 20.64 3.39 2.86
C ASN A 199 21.07 2.53 4.06
N LEU A 200 21.80 3.11 5.01
CA LEU A 200 22.28 2.39 6.21
C LEU A 200 21.10 1.97 7.11
N ALA A 201 20.16 2.88 7.35
CA ALA A 201 18.98 2.61 8.18
C ALA A 201 18.05 1.56 7.54
N ALA A 202 17.88 1.57 6.22
CA ALA A 202 17.12 0.54 5.50
C ALA A 202 17.77 -0.85 5.63
N GLU A 203 19.09 -0.94 5.50
CA GLU A 203 19.83 -2.20 5.68
C GLU A 203 19.72 -2.71 7.11
N ALA A 204 19.85 -1.83 8.10
CA ALA A 204 19.65 -2.18 9.50
C ALA A 204 18.21 -2.68 9.75
N ALA A 205 17.20 -2.01 9.15
CA ALA A 205 15.81 -2.41 9.26
C ALA A 205 15.56 -3.81 8.68
N ILE A 206 16.18 -4.16 7.55
CA ILE A 206 16.12 -5.52 6.97
C ILE A 206 16.63 -6.55 7.97
N ARG A 207 17.79 -6.29 8.60
CA ARG A 207 18.43 -7.20 9.55
C ARG A 207 17.58 -7.53 10.77
N ILE A 208 16.80 -6.57 11.24
CA ILE A 208 15.90 -6.74 12.41
C ILE A 208 14.45 -7.09 12.00
N GLY A 209 14.16 -7.29 10.72
CA GLY A 209 12.82 -7.59 10.22
C GLY A 209 11.82 -6.43 10.32
N ALA A 210 12.33 -5.17 10.36
CA ALA A 210 11.50 -3.97 10.35
C ALA A 210 11.11 -3.54 8.92
N LYS A 211 10.24 -2.53 8.80
CA LYS A 211 9.76 -2.00 7.51
C LYS A 211 10.84 -1.13 6.84
N SER A 212 11.75 -1.75 6.09
CA SER A 212 12.91 -1.09 5.47
C SER A 212 12.52 0.07 4.56
N GLN A 213 11.46 -0.05 3.76
CA GLN A 213 11.02 1.02 2.87
C GLN A 213 10.52 2.25 3.65
N LEU A 214 9.81 2.04 4.77
CA LEU A 214 9.37 3.13 5.65
C LEU A 214 10.55 3.86 6.27
N VAL A 215 11.51 3.10 6.81
CA VAL A 215 12.72 3.64 7.44
C VAL A 215 13.54 4.42 6.41
N ARG A 216 13.74 3.84 5.21
CA ARG A 216 14.42 4.52 4.10
C ARG A 216 13.79 5.85 3.75
N THR A 217 12.46 5.84 3.53
CA THR A 217 11.72 7.05 3.15
C THR A 217 11.77 8.08 4.27
N GLY A 218 11.53 7.68 5.51
CA GLY A 218 11.61 8.59 6.67
C GLY A 218 12.97 9.26 6.78
N ALA A 219 14.06 8.47 6.63
CA ALA A 219 15.42 8.99 6.67
C ALA A 219 15.75 9.94 5.50
N LEU A 220 15.13 9.78 4.32
CA LEU A 220 15.33 10.74 3.21
C LEU A 220 14.78 12.14 3.55
N TYR A 221 13.72 12.20 4.35
CA TYR A 221 13.01 13.45 4.66
C TYR A 221 13.32 14.05 6.03
N HIS A 222 14.08 13.35 6.91
CA HIS A 222 14.26 13.77 8.30
C HIS A 222 14.78 15.19 8.44
N ASP A 223 15.64 15.62 7.54
CA ASP A 223 16.38 16.89 7.55
C ASP A 223 15.90 17.91 6.50
N ILE A 224 14.72 17.75 5.91
CA ILE A 224 14.22 18.67 4.84
C ILE A 224 14.13 20.13 5.29
N GLY A 225 13.95 20.39 6.56
CA GLY A 225 13.85 21.76 7.11
C GLY A 225 15.14 22.54 7.00
N LYS A 226 16.30 21.91 6.82
CA LYS A 226 17.58 22.60 6.59
C LYS A 226 17.56 23.43 5.30
N MET A 227 16.60 23.17 4.39
CA MET A 227 16.42 23.98 3.18
C MET A 227 16.01 25.45 3.47
N GLU A 228 15.45 25.75 4.63
CA GLU A 228 15.06 27.14 4.97
C GLU A 228 16.28 28.00 5.35
N ASN A 229 17.31 27.40 5.95
CA ASN A 229 18.50 28.11 6.38
C ASN A 229 19.80 27.33 6.04
N PRO A 230 20.10 27.09 4.74
CA PRO A 230 21.17 26.20 4.31
C PRO A 230 22.55 26.49 4.87
N ALA A 231 22.95 27.79 4.92
CA ALA A 231 24.27 28.24 5.32
C ALA A 231 24.61 27.99 6.80
N PHE A 232 23.60 27.72 7.63
CA PHE A 232 23.81 27.44 9.05
C PHE A 232 24.21 25.98 9.31
N PHE A 233 24.14 25.08 8.33
CA PHE A 233 24.53 23.68 8.48
C PHE A 233 25.86 23.43 7.80
N THR A 234 26.80 22.88 8.56
CA THR A 234 28.22 22.74 8.17
C THR A 234 28.42 22.03 6.85
N GLU A 235 27.60 21.02 6.57
CA GLU A 235 27.63 20.22 5.33
C GLU A 235 27.23 21.03 4.08
N ASN A 236 26.60 22.20 4.24
CA ASN A 236 26.19 23.09 3.14
C ASN A 236 26.94 24.42 3.13
N GLN A 237 27.85 24.68 4.09
CA GLN A 237 28.59 25.96 4.16
C GLN A 237 29.60 26.10 3.02
N SER A 238 29.63 27.29 2.42
CA SER A 238 30.59 27.70 1.41
C SER A 238 31.46 28.85 1.90
N GLY A 239 32.37 28.58 2.85
CA GLY A 239 33.41 29.50 3.28
C GLY A 239 33.08 30.51 4.39
N VAL A 240 31.86 31.00 4.52
CA VAL A 240 31.45 31.93 5.60
C VAL A 240 30.56 31.19 6.59
N ASN A 241 30.99 31.21 7.88
CA ASN A 241 30.16 30.64 8.95
C ASN A 241 29.23 31.72 9.54
N PRO A 242 27.90 31.66 9.28
CA PRO A 242 26.95 32.66 9.74
C PRO A 242 26.77 32.67 11.27
N HIS A 243 27.13 31.58 11.96
CA HIS A 243 27.06 31.51 13.42
C HIS A 243 28.02 32.47 14.14
N LYS A 244 29.09 32.95 13.47
CA LYS A 244 30.09 33.85 14.09
C LYS A 244 29.51 35.14 14.65
N ASN A 245 28.39 35.62 14.09
CA ASN A 245 27.76 36.85 14.46
C ASN A 245 26.52 36.69 15.35
N LEU A 246 26.24 35.47 15.82
CA LEU A 246 25.09 35.13 16.66
C LEU A 246 25.53 34.80 18.08
N SER A 247 24.64 35.03 19.07
CA SER A 247 24.79 34.40 20.38
C SER A 247 24.64 32.88 20.31
N TYR A 248 25.14 32.15 21.31
CA TYR A 248 25.00 30.70 21.38
C TYR A 248 23.53 30.26 21.37
N GLU A 249 22.66 31.01 22.06
CA GLU A 249 21.22 30.73 22.09
C GLU A 249 20.57 30.97 20.72
N GLN A 250 20.89 32.06 20.03
CA GLN A 250 20.39 32.31 18.68
C GLN A 250 20.85 31.24 17.69
N SER A 251 22.13 30.86 17.79
CA SER A 251 22.71 29.82 16.98
C SER A 251 22.00 28.48 17.21
N ALA A 252 21.76 28.09 18.46
CA ALA A 252 21.05 26.89 18.82
C ALA A 252 19.58 26.92 18.32
N GLN A 253 18.90 28.06 18.45
CA GLN A 253 17.54 28.21 17.94
C GLN A 253 17.46 27.98 16.43
N VAL A 254 18.38 28.51 15.64
CA VAL A 254 18.44 28.30 14.20
C VAL A 254 18.64 26.83 13.86
N VAL A 255 19.56 26.16 14.59
CA VAL A 255 19.78 24.73 14.37
C VAL A 255 18.54 23.91 14.71
N ILE A 256 17.91 24.15 15.85
CA ILE A 256 16.74 23.39 16.29
C ILE A 256 15.51 23.69 15.40
N SER A 257 15.41 24.91 14.84
CA SER A 257 14.23 25.30 14.04
C SER A 257 14.04 24.45 12.79
N HIS A 258 15.06 23.73 12.29
CA HIS A 258 14.90 22.88 11.10
C HIS A 258 13.84 21.80 11.29
N VAL A 259 13.60 21.33 12.52
CA VAL A 259 12.51 20.37 12.80
C VAL A 259 11.14 21.00 12.53
N THR A 260 10.91 22.20 13.07
CA THR A 260 9.62 22.91 12.88
C THR A 260 9.45 23.38 11.44
N ASP A 261 10.52 23.79 10.78
CA ASP A 261 10.49 24.22 9.38
C ASP A 261 10.32 23.00 8.45
N GLY A 262 10.94 21.86 8.79
CA GLY A 262 10.72 20.60 8.12
C GLY A 262 9.27 20.12 8.19
N LEU A 263 8.62 20.26 9.36
CA LEU A 263 7.20 19.93 9.52
C LEU A 263 6.31 20.85 8.67
N LYS A 264 6.59 22.15 8.60
CA LYS A 264 5.85 23.10 7.72
C LYS A 264 5.98 22.72 6.25
N LEU A 265 7.20 22.36 5.80
CA LEU A 265 7.43 21.87 4.45
C LEU A 265 6.69 20.55 4.19
N ALA A 266 6.72 19.62 5.15
CA ALA A 266 6.00 18.35 5.06
C ALA A 266 4.48 18.55 4.99
N ASP A 267 3.92 19.51 5.71
CA ASP A 267 2.50 19.88 5.64
C ASP A 267 2.16 20.48 4.27
N LYS A 268 2.98 21.41 3.78
CA LYS A 268 2.80 22.04 2.47
C LYS A 268 2.80 21.04 1.32
N HIS A 269 3.62 20.00 1.41
CA HIS A 269 3.74 18.95 0.40
C HIS A 269 2.86 17.71 0.71
N ASN A 270 1.96 17.80 1.71
CA ASN A 270 1.04 16.73 2.09
C ASN A 270 1.74 15.38 2.37
N LEU A 271 2.91 15.40 3.00
CA LEU A 271 3.61 14.18 3.38
C LEU A 271 2.78 13.38 4.40
N PRO A 272 2.79 12.04 4.33
CA PRO A 272 2.11 11.18 5.28
C PRO A 272 2.57 11.43 6.72
N LYS A 273 1.66 11.24 7.69
CA LYS A 273 1.94 11.43 9.11
C LYS A 273 3.18 10.65 9.56
N VAL A 274 3.31 9.39 9.12
CA VAL A 274 4.45 8.55 9.48
C VAL A 274 5.81 9.11 9.04
N ILE A 275 5.86 9.91 7.95
CA ILE A 275 7.09 10.60 7.53
C ILE A 275 7.32 11.86 8.38
N LYS A 276 6.26 12.59 8.73
CA LYS A 276 6.35 13.73 9.67
C LYS A 276 6.86 13.30 11.05
N ASP A 277 6.48 12.10 11.49
CA ASP A 277 6.99 11.53 12.75
C ASP A 277 8.51 11.35 12.71
N PHE A 278 9.12 10.95 11.57
CA PHE A 278 10.59 10.92 11.43
C PHE A 278 11.20 12.32 11.54
N ILE A 279 10.60 13.34 10.92
CA ILE A 279 11.08 14.73 11.01
C ILE A 279 11.00 15.24 12.44
N SER A 280 9.97 14.89 13.19
CA SER A 280 9.75 15.40 14.56
C SER A 280 10.56 14.69 15.64
N THR A 281 11.07 13.46 15.40
CA THR A 281 11.61 12.59 16.45
C THR A 281 13.03 12.09 16.17
N HIS A 282 13.72 12.63 15.16
CA HIS A 282 15.06 12.17 14.80
C HIS A 282 16.18 12.70 15.74
N HIS A 283 15.88 13.64 16.62
CA HIS A 283 16.75 14.15 17.68
C HIS A 283 16.45 13.57 19.03
#